data_d45150b74386886bbd455d0a406db47d
#
_entry.id   d45150b74386886bbd455d0a406db47d
#
_cell.length_a   1.000
_cell.length_b   1.000
_cell.length_c   1.000
_cell.angle_alpha   90.00
_cell.angle_beta   90.00
_cell.angle_gamma   90.00
#
_symmetry.space_group_name_H-M   'P 1'
#
loop_
_entity.id
_entity.type
_entity.pdbx_description
1 polymer ?
#
loop_
_entity_poly.entity_id
_entity_poly.type
_entity_poly.pdbx_seq_one_letter_code
_entity_poly.pdbx_strand_id
1 'polypeptide(L)'
;MTKIRLQRLFTILLAIFICGCGPHKDIKHMTFSGTIELTEHVLGARVAGRLTTLSVDEGDFVKRGQLLATLDRFEQSKKDYVRVEVLYKNGGANQQSLEYARLTMEDQQIISPIDGVVLIKDVETGEIIPAGGGVVVIGDPHDKWVKIYVSEDMVHQLTINQQASVAVDGSAQAYRGHVTFIADKAEFTPRNVQTPEERVTQTIAVKITIDDPDENLHAGTSADVRF
;
A
#
# COMPACT_ATOMS: atom_id res chain seq x y z
N MET A 1 33.26 7.55 -67.81
CA MET A 1 33.65 6.90 -66.53
C MET A 1 33.04 7.59 -65.26
N THR A 2 32.53 8.75 -65.33
CA THR A 2 32.05 9.55 -64.17
C THR A 2 30.65 9.20 -63.69
N LYS A 3 29.70 8.78 -64.55
CA LYS A 3 28.31 8.45 -64.16
C LYS A 3 28.16 7.20 -63.30
N ILE A 4 29.01 6.19 -63.51
CA ILE A 4 28.94 4.92 -62.78
C ILE A 4 29.45 5.07 -61.34
N ARG A 5 30.40 5.98 -61.07
CA ARG A 5 30.87 6.28 -59.73
C ARG A 5 29.86 7.05 -58.91
N LEU A 6 29.09 7.94 -59.48
CA LEU A 6 28.07 8.71 -58.79
C LEU A 6 26.86 7.85 -58.40
N GLN A 7 26.47 6.89 -59.24
CA GLN A 7 25.38 5.97 -58.97
C GLN A 7 25.73 4.97 -57.87
N ARG A 8 26.96 4.52 -57.77
CA ARG A 8 27.43 3.66 -56.66
C ARG A 8 27.57 4.40 -55.34
N LEU A 9 27.89 5.70 -55.35
CA LEU A 9 27.92 6.53 -54.15
C LEU A 9 26.49 6.75 -53.62
N PHE A 10 25.48 6.93 -54.50
CA PHE A 10 24.10 7.12 -54.12
C PHE A 10 23.45 5.85 -53.54
N THR A 11 23.78 4.67 -54.05
CA THR A 11 23.34 3.38 -53.51
C THR A 11 23.97 3.05 -52.14
N ILE A 12 25.22 3.43 -51.91
CA ILE A 12 25.91 3.26 -50.60
C ILE A 12 25.29 4.26 -49.57
N LEU A 13 25.00 5.49 -49.98
CA LEU A 13 24.38 6.47 -49.08
C LEU A 13 22.93 6.08 -48.69
N LEU A 14 22.18 5.46 -49.64
CA LEU A 14 20.82 4.96 -49.35
C LEU A 14 20.80 3.73 -48.42
N ALA A 15 21.84 2.88 -48.50
CA ALA A 15 21.97 1.70 -47.64
C ALA A 15 22.31 2.06 -46.19
N ILE A 16 22.92 3.22 -45.93
CA ILE A 16 23.27 3.68 -44.56
C ILE A 16 22.04 4.24 -43.82
N PHE A 17 21.00 4.63 -44.54
CA PHE A 17 19.79 5.22 -43.93
C PHE A 17 18.78 4.19 -43.40
N ILE A 18 18.98 2.89 -43.64
CA ILE A 18 18.04 1.81 -43.22
C ILE A 18 18.44 1.15 -41.92
N CYS A 19 19.60 1.47 -41.34
CA CYS A 19 20.13 0.80 -40.12
C CYS A 19 19.94 1.57 -38.83
N GLY A 20 18.85 2.34 -38.70
CA GLY A 20 18.55 3.18 -37.52
C GLY A 20 17.40 2.70 -36.64
N CYS A 21 16.87 1.48 -36.82
CA CYS A 21 15.93 0.88 -35.86
C CYS A 21 16.72 0.07 -34.82
N GLY A 22 17.11 0.72 -33.73
CA GLY A 22 17.45 -0.01 -32.51
C GLY A 22 16.25 -0.87 -32.06
N PRO A 23 16.47 -2.01 -31.42
CA PRO A 23 15.37 -2.85 -30.94
C PRO A 23 14.52 -2.02 -29.98
N HIS A 24 13.29 -1.69 -30.42
CA HIS A 24 12.29 -1.09 -29.55
C HIS A 24 11.95 -2.15 -28.49
N LYS A 25 12.26 -1.87 -27.22
CA LYS A 25 11.92 -2.77 -26.13
C LYS A 25 10.42 -2.72 -25.93
N ASP A 26 9.74 -3.82 -26.26
CA ASP A 26 8.29 -3.95 -26.05
C ASP A 26 8.06 -4.44 -24.62
N ILE A 27 7.27 -3.71 -23.86
CA ILE A 27 6.94 -4.01 -22.46
C ILE A 27 6.23 -5.35 -22.29
N LYS A 28 5.49 -5.82 -23.32
CA LYS A 28 4.76 -7.09 -23.31
C LYS A 28 5.62 -8.34 -23.17
N HIS A 29 6.90 -8.23 -23.44
CA HIS A 29 7.86 -9.33 -23.35
C HIS A 29 8.79 -9.21 -22.14
N MET A 30 8.57 -8.22 -21.26
CA MET A 30 9.41 -7.97 -20.09
C MET A 30 8.72 -8.44 -18.81
N THR A 31 9.55 -8.90 -17.90
CA THR A 31 9.13 -9.24 -16.53
C THR A 31 9.69 -8.17 -15.60
N PHE A 32 8.85 -7.64 -14.74
CA PHE A 32 9.21 -6.64 -13.73
C PHE A 32 9.04 -7.27 -12.36
N SER A 33 10.10 -7.27 -11.57
CA SER A 33 10.04 -7.80 -10.20
C SER A 33 9.64 -6.70 -9.22
N GLY A 34 8.84 -7.06 -8.25
CA GLY A 34 8.36 -6.20 -7.18
C GLY A 34 8.09 -6.98 -5.91
N THR A 35 7.52 -6.32 -4.93
CA THR A 35 7.12 -6.92 -3.66
C THR A 35 5.62 -6.73 -3.47
N ILE A 36 4.96 -7.76 -2.96
CA ILE A 36 3.55 -7.67 -2.58
C ILE A 36 3.44 -6.82 -1.33
N GLU A 37 2.57 -5.86 -1.37
CA GLU A 37 2.22 -4.99 -0.27
C GLU A 37 0.70 -5.05 -0.04
N LEU A 38 0.25 -4.59 1.11
CA LEU A 38 -1.16 -4.42 1.41
C LEU A 38 -1.38 -3.03 2.02
N THR A 39 -2.62 -2.58 2.03
CA THR A 39 -2.94 -1.29 2.65
C THR A 39 -2.94 -1.44 4.16
N GLU A 40 -2.12 -0.63 4.81
CA GLU A 40 -1.95 -0.62 6.26
C GLU A 40 -2.74 0.53 6.89
N HIS A 41 -3.39 0.22 8.01
CA HIS A 41 -4.11 1.17 8.83
C HIS A 41 -3.45 1.24 10.21
N VAL A 42 -2.80 2.36 10.51
CA VAL A 42 -2.24 2.64 11.83
C VAL A 42 -3.36 3.12 12.74
N LEU A 43 -3.67 2.34 13.77
CA LEU A 43 -4.66 2.68 14.77
C LEU A 43 -3.97 3.28 15.99
N GLY A 44 -4.30 4.53 16.28
CA GLY A 44 -3.70 5.28 17.37
C GLY A 44 -4.72 5.72 18.43
N ALA A 45 -4.21 6.12 19.58
CA ALA A 45 -4.99 6.70 20.65
C ALA A 45 -5.43 8.13 20.29
N ARG A 46 -6.73 8.43 20.38
CA ARG A 46 -7.26 9.78 20.14
C ARG A 46 -6.90 10.76 21.25
N VAL A 47 -6.77 10.26 22.46
CA VAL A 47 -6.39 11.02 23.65
C VAL A 47 -5.22 10.34 24.35
N ALA A 48 -4.43 11.10 25.08
CA ALA A 48 -3.34 10.55 25.87
C ALA A 48 -3.89 9.73 27.06
N GLY A 49 -3.28 8.58 27.32
CA GLY A 49 -3.68 7.71 28.43
C GLY A 49 -2.76 6.50 28.60
N ARG A 50 -2.93 5.78 29.70
CA ARG A 50 -2.25 4.50 29.91
C ARG A 50 -3.06 3.38 29.26
N LEU A 51 -2.43 2.50 28.51
CA LEU A 51 -3.06 1.30 27.94
C LEU A 51 -3.40 0.32 29.05
N THR A 52 -4.68 0.07 29.26
CA THR A 52 -5.16 -0.88 30.31
C THR A 52 -5.45 -2.25 29.78
N THR A 53 -5.97 -2.35 28.57
CA THR A 53 -6.20 -3.63 27.91
C THR A 53 -5.75 -3.54 26.46
N LEU A 54 -5.17 -4.63 25.97
CA LEU A 54 -4.88 -4.90 24.59
C LEU A 54 -5.29 -6.35 24.34
N SER A 55 -6.31 -6.56 23.53
CA SER A 55 -7.01 -7.85 23.37
C SER A 55 -6.64 -8.58 22.09
N VAL A 56 -5.55 -8.16 21.44
CA VAL A 56 -5.07 -8.72 20.17
C VAL A 56 -3.55 -8.84 20.19
N ASP A 57 -3.06 -9.83 19.47
CA ASP A 57 -1.65 -10.04 19.17
C ASP A 57 -1.39 -10.03 17.65
N GLU A 58 -0.11 -9.96 17.26
CA GLU A 58 0.30 -10.01 15.86
C GLU A 58 -0.15 -11.32 15.20
N GLY A 59 -0.74 -11.21 14.01
CA GLY A 59 -1.33 -12.33 13.29
C GLY A 59 -2.82 -12.56 13.57
N ASP A 60 -3.41 -11.90 14.58
CA ASP A 60 -4.84 -12.05 14.85
C ASP A 60 -5.71 -11.43 13.78
N PHE A 61 -6.80 -12.12 13.42
CA PHE A 61 -7.82 -11.57 12.54
C PHE A 61 -8.82 -10.75 13.36
N VAL A 62 -9.09 -9.52 12.92
CA VAL A 62 -10.01 -8.58 13.56
C VAL A 62 -11.13 -8.17 12.63
N LYS A 63 -12.28 -7.86 13.21
CA LYS A 63 -13.48 -7.40 12.48
C LYS A 63 -13.67 -5.91 12.64
N ARG A 64 -14.27 -5.30 11.65
CA ARG A 64 -14.74 -3.91 11.73
C ARG A 64 -15.62 -3.71 12.96
N GLY A 65 -15.31 -2.68 13.75
CA GLY A 65 -16.01 -2.36 15.00
C GLY A 65 -15.54 -3.16 16.21
N GLN A 66 -14.59 -4.10 16.05
CA GLN A 66 -14.03 -4.85 17.18
C GLN A 66 -13.19 -3.93 18.08
N LEU A 67 -13.44 -4.00 19.38
CA LEU A 67 -12.63 -3.32 20.38
C LEU A 67 -11.29 -4.06 20.54
N LEU A 68 -10.20 -3.35 20.31
CA LEU A 68 -8.83 -3.90 20.35
C LEU A 68 -8.12 -3.52 21.64
N ALA A 69 -8.30 -2.27 22.08
CA ALA A 69 -7.62 -1.77 23.27
C ALA A 69 -8.45 -0.70 24.00
N THR A 70 -8.16 -0.49 25.29
CA THR A 70 -8.75 0.56 26.10
C THR A 70 -7.69 1.31 26.90
N LEU A 71 -7.96 2.60 27.12
CA LEU A 71 -7.16 3.46 28.00
C LEU A 71 -7.71 3.50 29.42
N ASP A 72 -6.92 3.99 30.37
CA ASP A 72 -7.18 3.94 31.81
C ASP A 72 -8.45 4.66 32.26
N ARG A 73 -8.95 5.63 31.50
CA ARG A 73 -10.19 6.35 31.81
C ARG A 73 -11.43 5.74 31.18
N PHE A 74 -11.32 4.64 30.43
CA PHE A 74 -12.45 4.03 29.74
C PHE A 74 -13.59 3.65 30.70
N GLU A 75 -13.31 2.94 31.78
CA GLU A 75 -14.32 2.52 32.72
C GLU A 75 -15.03 3.70 33.41
N GLN A 76 -14.31 4.78 33.68
CA GLN A 76 -14.92 5.99 34.25
C GLN A 76 -15.80 6.71 33.25
N SER A 77 -15.32 6.96 32.03
CA SER A 77 -16.07 7.65 30.97
C SER A 77 -17.32 6.84 30.56
N LYS A 78 -17.23 5.50 30.57
CA LYS A 78 -18.38 4.63 30.35
C LYS A 78 -19.46 4.80 31.43
N LYS A 79 -19.09 4.86 32.70
CA LYS A 79 -20.02 5.12 33.80
C LYS A 79 -20.67 6.51 33.68
N ASP A 80 -19.89 7.51 33.28
CA ASP A 80 -20.37 8.87 33.07
C ASP A 80 -21.34 8.95 31.89
N TYR A 81 -21.02 8.28 30.76
CA TYR A 81 -21.95 8.17 29.64
C TYR A 81 -23.27 7.54 30.03
N VAL A 82 -23.27 6.39 30.71
CA VAL A 82 -24.49 5.70 31.14
C VAL A 82 -25.32 6.60 32.07
N ARG A 83 -24.68 7.34 32.99
CA ARG A 83 -25.34 8.28 33.88
C ARG A 83 -26.04 9.41 33.10
N VAL A 84 -25.35 10.02 32.15
CA VAL A 84 -25.87 11.10 31.32
C VAL A 84 -27.01 10.58 30.41
N GLU A 85 -26.87 9.35 29.88
CA GLU A 85 -27.92 8.72 29.08
C GLU A 85 -29.23 8.54 29.87
N VAL A 86 -29.15 8.08 31.12
CA VAL A 86 -30.33 7.97 32.02
C VAL A 86 -30.92 9.33 32.32
N LEU A 87 -30.11 10.35 32.59
CA LEU A 87 -30.58 11.71 32.79
C LEU A 87 -31.27 12.26 31.54
N TYR A 88 -30.71 12.06 30.37
CA TYR A 88 -31.29 12.49 29.11
C TYR A 88 -32.68 11.85 28.86
N LYS A 89 -32.80 10.52 29.06
CA LYS A 89 -34.08 9.80 28.94
C LYS A 89 -35.16 10.34 29.89
N ASN A 90 -34.74 10.88 31.05
CA ASN A 90 -35.64 11.46 32.05
C ASN A 90 -35.80 12.99 31.94
N GLY A 91 -35.29 13.62 30.88
CA GLY A 91 -35.39 15.07 30.67
C GLY A 91 -34.41 15.92 31.53
N GLY A 92 -33.50 15.29 32.26
CA GLY A 92 -32.53 15.96 33.15
C GLY A 92 -31.21 16.35 32.52
N ALA A 93 -30.98 15.94 31.27
CA ALA A 93 -29.81 16.35 30.46
C ALA A 93 -30.24 16.69 29.04
N ASN A 94 -29.46 17.52 28.35
CA ASN A 94 -29.66 17.85 26.95
C ASN A 94 -28.90 16.91 26.03
N GLN A 95 -29.22 16.92 24.72
CA GLN A 95 -28.58 16.10 23.70
C GLN A 95 -27.08 16.35 23.59
N GLN A 96 -26.65 17.61 23.74
CA GLN A 96 -25.23 17.97 23.68
C GLN A 96 -24.39 17.29 24.78
N SER A 97 -24.95 17.23 26.01
CA SER A 97 -24.30 16.56 27.14
C SER A 97 -24.19 15.05 26.91
N LEU A 98 -25.22 14.44 26.33
CA LEU A 98 -25.20 13.01 25.99
C LEU A 98 -24.14 12.72 24.93
N GLU A 99 -24.08 13.52 23.86
CA GLU A 99 -23.12 13.37 22.79
C GLU A 99 -21.68 13.57 23.28
N TYR A 100 -21.44 14.58 24.12
CA TYR A 100 -20.13 14.82 24.71
C TYR A 100 -19.67 13.63 25.56
N ALA A 101 -20.55 13.07 26.40
CA ALA A 101 -20.21 11.91 27.23
C ALA A 101 -19.91 10.67 26.37
N ARG A 102 -20.68 10.48 25.26
CA ARG A 102 -20.46 9.40 24.30
C ARG A 102 -19.10 9.51 23.64
N LEU A 103 -18.76 10.66 23.08
CA LEU A 103 -17.47 10.91 22.41
C LEU A 103 -16.29 10.75 23.40
N THR A 104 -16.43 11.24 24.63
CA THR A 104 -15.41 11.09 25.66
C THR A 104 -15.15 9.63 25.99
N MET A 105 -16.17 8.79 25.99
CA MET A 105 -16.02 7.34 26.18
C MET A 105 -15.37 6.68 24.95
N GLU A 106 -15.82 7.03 23.75
CA GLU A 106 -15.29 6.48 22.51
C GLU A 106 -13.82 6.83 22.30
N ASP A 107 -13.38 8.01 22.71
CA ASP A 107 -11.97 8.43 22.61
C ASP A 107 -11.03 7.60 23.50
N GLN A 108 -11.57 6.86 24.47
CA GLN A 108 -10.80 5.95 25.33
C GLN A 108 -10.68 4.53 24.75
N GLN A 109 -11.18 4.31 23.53
CA GLN A 109 -11.20 3.00 22.85
C GLN A 109 -10.40 3.05 21.56
N ILE A 110 -9.70 1.97 21.29
CA ILE A 110 -9.10 1.70 19.98
C ILE A 110 -9.91 0.57 19.34
N ILE A 111 -10.57 0.89 18.22
CA ILE A 111 -11.52 0.01 17.53
C ILE A 111 -11.05 -0.17 16.09
N SER A 112 -11.16 -1.38 15.55
CA SER A 112 -10.83 -1.63 14.16
C SER A 112 -11.82 -0.95 13.19
N PRO A 113 -11.35 -0.16 12.21
CA PRO A 113 -12.21 0.43 11.19
C PRO A 113 -12.54 -0.53 10.03
N ILE A 114 -11.82 -1.66 9.91
CA ILE A 114 -11.92 -2.63 8.83
C ILE A 114 -11.91 -4.06 9.37
N ASP A 115 -12.27 -5.02 8.52
CA ASP A 115 -11.89 -6.41 8.68
C ASP A 115 -10.44 -6.56 8.23
N GLY A 116 -9.57 -7.18 9.03
CA GLY A 116 -8.14 -7.22 8.70
C GLY A 116 -7.32 -8.12 9.62
N VAL A 117 -6.02 -8.12 9.41
CA VAL A 117 -5.03 -8.86 10.21
C VAL A 117 -4.14 -7.87 10.94
N VAL A 118 -3.87 -8.12 12.21
CA VAL A 118 -2.89 -7.35 12.99
C VAL A 118 -1.49 -7.65 12.47
N LEU A 119 -0.82 -6.63 11.96
CA LEU A 119 0.53 -6.76 11.42
C LEU A 119 1.59 -6.45 12.46
N ILE A 120 1.36 -5.39 13.23
CA ILE A 120 2.32 -4.88 14.22
C ILE A 120 1.56 -4.47 15.48
N LYS A 121 2.12 -4.80 16.62
CA LYS A 121 1.71 -4.34 17.92
C LYS A 121 2.79 -3.41 18.47
N ASP A 122 2.57 -2.10 18.35
CA ASP A 122 3.59 -1.08 18.67
C ASP A 122 3.79 -0.85 20.16
N VAL A 123 2.86 -1.31 21.01
CA VAL A 123 2.83 -0.99 22.45
C VAL A 123 2.35 -2.16 23.28
N GLU A 124 2.71 -2.15 24.55
CA GLU A 124 2.28 -3.16 25.53
C GLU A 124 1.34 -2.58 26.59
N THR A 125 0.53 -3.47 27.20
CA THR A 125 -0.34 -3.10 28.34
C THR A 125 0.46 -2.47 29.48
N GLY A 126 0.00 -1.32 29.95
CA GLY A 126 0.67 -0.54 31.00
C GLY A 126 1.47 0.64 30.49
N GLU A 127 1.76 0.75 29.21
CA GLU A 127 2.45 1.88 28.62
C GLU A 127 1.56 3.13 28.55
N ILE A 128 2.20 4.29 28.55
CA ILE A 128 1.54 5.60 28.37
C ILE A 128 1.66 6.00 26.91
N ILE A 129 0.51 6.20 26.26
CA ILE A 129 0.40 6.54 24.87
C ILE A 129 0.02 8.01 24.74
N PRO A 130 0.76 8.84 23.96
CA PRO A 130 0.35 10.20 23.68
C PRO A 130 -0.85 10.23 22.72
N ALA A 131 -1.59 11.33 22.69
CA ALA A 131 -2.61 11.53 21.66
C ALA A 131 -1.98 11.50 20.26
N GLY A 132 -2.56 10.68 19.36
CA GLY A 132 -2.02 10.38 18.03
C GLY A 132 -0.93 9.30 18.00
N GLY A 133 -0.53 8.74 19.14
CA GLY A 133 0.43 7.64 19.20
C GLY A 133 -0.16 6.34 18.65
N GLY A 134 0.59 5.63 17.81
CA GLY A 134 0.22 4.32 17.26
C GLY A 134 0.08 3.26 18.36
N VAL A 135 -0.84 2.35 18.19
CA VAL A 135 -1.11 1.22 19.09
C VAL A 135 -1.00 -0.10 18.34
N VAL A 136 -1.67 -0.19 17.20
CA VAL A 136 -1.75 -1.40 16.38
C VAL A 136 -1.76 -1.00 14.91
N VAL A 137 -1.07 -1.77 14.07
CA VAL A 137 -1.17 -1.66 12.60
C VAL A 137 -1.98 -2.83 12.08
N ILE A 138 -3.04 -2.54 11.32
CA ILE A 138 -3.90 -3.55 10.71
C ILE A 138 -3.73 -3.50 9.19
N GLY A 139 -3.51 -4.66 8.58
CA GLY A 139 -3.47 -4.84 7.14
C GLY A 139 -4.82 -5.28 6.57
N ASP A 140 -5.20 -4.72 5.43
CA ASP A 140 -6.37 -5.17 4.69
C ASP A 140 -6.01 -6.36 3.78
N PRO A 141 -6.45 -7.59 4.07
CA PRO A 141 -6.10 -8.77 3.28
C PRO A 141 -6.72 -8.76 1.87
N HIS A 142 -7.73 -7.91 1.62
CA HIS A 142 -8.42 -7.81 0.33
C HIS A 142 -7.83 -6.70 -0.57
N ASP A 143 -7.03 -5.78 -0.02
CA ASP A 143 -6.37 -4.71 -0.79
C ASP A 143 -4.86 -4.99 -0.89
N LYS A 144 -4.50 -6.01 -1.69
CA LYS A 144 -3.11 -6.38 -1.99
C LYS A 144 -2.69 -5.87 -3.35
N TRP A 145 -1.47 -5.43 -3.44
CA TRP A 145 -0.90 -4.86 -4.65
C TRP A 145 0.60 -5.10 -4.75
N VAL A 146 1.12 -4.99 -5.96
CA VAL A 146 2.56 -5.09 -6.24
C VAL A 146 3.08 -3.74 -6.69
N LYS A 147 4.17 -3.29 -6.10
CA LYS A 147 4.92 -2.12 -6.56
C LYS A 147 6.09 -2.57 -7.40
N ILE A 148 6.11 -2.15 -8.65
CA ILE A 148 7.22 -2.37 -9.57
C ILE A 148 7.85 -1.04 -9.97
N TYR A 149 9.06 -1.11 -10.50
CA TYR A 149 9.78 0.04 -11.01
C TYR A 149 10.06 -0.16 -12.50
N VAL A 150 9.54 0.72 -13.31
CA VAL A 150 9.63 0.68 -14.77
C VAL A 150 10.52 1.84 -15.23
N SER A 151 11.40 1.61 -16.21
CA SER A 151 12.24 2.67 -16.75
C SER A 151 11.40 3.72 -17.48
N GLU A 152 11.88 4.97 -17.48
CA GLU A 152 11.17 6.11 -18.06
C GLU A 152 10.83 5.92 -19.56
N ASP A 153 11.71 5.26 -20.30
CA ASP A 153 11.51 4.97 -21.74
C ASP A 153 10.37 3.96 -21.99
N MET A 154 10.02 3.14 -21.00
CA MET A 154 8.98 2.11 -21.13
C MET A 154 7.65 2.50 -20.49
N VAL A 155 7.64 3.41 -19.51
CA VAL A 155 6.42 3.76 -18.77
C VAL A 155 5.33 4.32 -19.68
N HIS A 156 5.70 4.98 -20.79
CA HIS A 156 4.76 5.51 -21.77
C HIS A 156 3.96 4.44 -22.52
N GLN A 157 4.36 3.16 -22.41
CA GLN A 157 3.62 2.03 -22.98
C GLN A 157 2.56 1.50 -22.01
N LEU A 158 2.55 1.96 -20.75
CA LEU A 158 1.59 1.57 -19.72
C LEU A 158 0.40 2.53 -19.69
N THR A 159 -0.75 1.96 -19.40
CA THR A 159 -1.98 2.74 -19.19
C THR A 159 -2.68 2.29 -17.92
N ILE A 160 -3.38 3.21 -17.27
CA ILE A 160 -4.25 2.86 -16.12
C ILE A 160 -5.31 1.85 -16.56
N ASN A 161 -5.62 0.89 -15.70
CA ASN A 161 -6.49 -0.28 -15.94
C ASN A 161 -5.92 -1.31 -16.95
N GLN A 162 -4.65 -1.18 -17.36
CA GLN A 162 -4.01 -2.23 -18.15
C GLN A 162 -3.88 -3.51 -17.34
N GLN A 163 -4.30 -4.63 -17.92
CA GLN A 163 -4.21 -5.95 -17.28
C GLN A 163 -2.75 -6.41 -17.16
N ALA A 164 -2.46 -7.08 -16.07
CA ALA A 164 -1.18 -7.65 -15.76
C ALA A 164 -1.33 -9.05 -15.14
N SER A 165 -0.36 -9.91 -15.37
CA SER A 165 -0.23 -11.20 -14.70
C SER A 165 0.83 -11.10 -13.63
N VAL A 166 0.49 -11.47 -12.39
CA VAL A 166 1.36 -11.44 -11.22
C VAL A 166 1.71 -12.87 -10.83
N ALA A 167 2.94 -13.27 -11.03
CA ALA A 167 3.47 -14.56 -10.59
C ALA A 167 4.22 -14.36 -9.27
N VAL A 168 3.90 -15.16 -8.25
CA VAL A 168 4.45 -15.01 -6.90
C VAL A 168 5.45 -16.14 -6.65
N ASP A 169 6.59 -15.81 -6.07
CA ASP A 169 7.61 -16.78 -5.74
C ASP A 169 7.06 -17.84 -4.79
N GLY A 170 7.27 -19.12 -5.16
CA GLY A 170 6.77 -20.26 -4.38
C GLY A 170 5.30 -20.64 -4.66
N SER A 171 4.57 -19.89 -5.48
CA SER A 171 3.22 -20.25 -5.93
C SER A 171 3.24 -20.75 -7.37
N ALA A 172 2.51 -21.82 -7.65
CA ALA A 172 2.28 -22.30 -9.03
C ALA A 172 1.18 -21.48 -9.74
N GLN A 173 0.44 -20.64 -9.00
CA GLN A 173 -0.67 -19.85 -9.50
C GLN A 173 -0.20 -18.44 -9.86
N ALA A 174 -0.61 -17.95 -11.03
CA ALA A 174 -0.49 -16.56 -11.40
C ALA A 174 -1.81 -15.84 -11.09
N TYR A 175 -1.72 -14.68 -10.45
CA TYR A 175 -2.86 -13.82 -10.13
C TYR A 175 -3.09 -12.82 -11.26
N ARG A 176 -4.33 -12.43 -11.46
CA ARG A 176 -4.68 -11.31 -12.34
C ARG A 176 -4.59 -10.02 -11.52
N GLY A 177 -4.14 -8.98 -12.18
CA GLY A 177 -4.13 -7.64 -11.62
C GLY A 177 -4.22 -6.59 -12.71
N HIS A 178 -4.33 -5.35 -12.31
CA HIS A 178 -4.37 -4.22 -13.24
C HIS A 178 -3.62 -3.03 -12.67
N VAL A 179 -3.12 -2.19 -13.57
CA VAL A 179 -2.41 -0.95 -13.21
C VAL A 179 -3.39 0.04 -12.58
N THR A 180 -3.18 0.41 -11.32
CA THR A 180 -4.01 1.38 -10.59
C THR A 180 -3.34 2.73 -10.42
N PHE A 181 -2.01 2.77 -10.46
CA PHE A 181 -1.26 4.00 -10.27
C PHE A 181 0.07 3.96 -11.05
N ILE A 182 0.42 5.09 -11.66
CA ILE A 182 1.73 5.36 -12.28
C ILE A 182 2.21 6.67 -11.66
N ALA A 183 3.39 6.68 -11.07
CA ALA A 183 3.92 7.88 -10.42
C ALA A 183 4.28 8.97 -11.46
N ASP A 184 3.95 10.22 -11.14
CA ASP A 184 4.29 11.36 -12.00
C ASP A 184 5.76 11.78 -11.90
N LYS A 185 6.47 11.29 -10.88
CA LYS A 185 7.87 11.62 -10.64
C LYS A 185 8.71 10.36 -10.65
N ALA A 186 9.85 10.44 -11.32
CA ALA A 186 10.85 9.40 -11.26
C ALA A 186 11.47 9.32 -9.86
N GLU A 187 11.61 8.11 -9.36
CA GLU A 187 12.34 7.79 -8.14
C GLU A 187 13.71 7.22 -8.52
N PHE A 188 14.73 7.60 -7.77
CA PHE A 188 16.02 6.92 -7.89
C PHE A 188 15.90 5.61 -7.10
N THR A 189 15.98 4.47 -7.77
CA THR A 189 16.07 3.20 -7.04
C THR A 189 17.35 3.20 -6.19
N PRO A 190 17.25 3.10 -4.86
CA PRO A 190 18.42 2.98 -4.00
C PRO A 190 18.99 1.57 -4.13
N ARG A 191 19.67 1.28 -5.23
CA ARG A 191 20.53 0.10 -5.33
C ARG A 191 21.95 0.54 -4.96
N ASN A 192 22.62 -0.23 -4.11
CA ASN A 192 24.06 -0.17 -3.93
C ASN A 192 24.74 -0.63 -5.23
N VAL A 193 24.77 0.24 -6.22
CA VAL A 193 25.28 -0.06 -7.56
C VAL A 193 26.72 0.41 -7.64
N GLN A 194 27.61 -0.50 -8.00
CA GLN A 194 29.05 -0.26 -8.01
C GLN A 194 29.57 0.32 -9.33
N THR A 195 28.74 0.39 -10.40
CA THR A 195 29.17 0.87 -11.72
C THR A 195 28.50 2.20 -12.11
N PRO A 196 29.22 3.12 -12.80
CA PRO A 196 28.69 4.41 -13.21
C PRO A 196 27.51 4.32 -14.18
N GLU A 197 27.46 3.29 -15.05
CA GLU A 197 26.42 3.10 -16.05
C GLU A 197 25.06 2.72 -15.44
N GLU A 198 25.05 2.08 -14.27
CA GLU A 198 23.83 1.67 -13.58
C GLU A 198 23.24 2.76 -12.68
N ARG A 199 23.98 3.87 -12.47
CA ARG A 199 23.56 4.98 -11.58
C ARG A 199 22.52 5.91 -12.15
N VAL A 200 22.15 5.79 -13.43
CA VAL A 200 21.41 6.84 -14.16
C VAL A 200 20.05 6.37 -14.68
N THR A 201 19.60 5.17 -14.37
CA THR A 201 18.26 4.77 -14.82
C THR A 201 17.22 5.33 -13.86
N GLN A 202 16.59 6.42 -14.28
CA GLN A 202 15.39 6.93 -13.62
C GLN A 202 14.27 5.90 -13.82
N THR A 203 13.64 5.52 -12.73
CA THR A 203 12.54 4.57 -12.75
C THR A 203 11.29 5.21 -12.18
N ILE A 204 10.16 4.82 -12.72
CA ILE A 204 8.84 5.30 -12.29
C ILE A 204 8.15 4.15 -11.56
N ALA A 205 7.65 4.45 -10.37
CA ALA A 205 6.90 3.49 -9.59
C ALA A 205 5.52 3.26 -10.21
N VAL A 206 5.15 1.99 -10.37
CA VAL A 206 3.84 1.56 -10.88
C VAL A 206 3.22 0.61 -9.86
N LYS A 207 1.96 0.88 -9.49
CA LYS A 207 1.17 0.03 -8.59
C LYS A 207 0.23 -0.84 -9.42
N ILE A 208 0.26 -2.13 -9.19
CA ILE A 208 -0.62 -3.12 -9.78
C ILE A 208 -1.47 -3.74 -8.68
N THR A 209 -2.76 -3.46 -8.65
CA THR A 209 -3.69 -4.08 -7.70
C THR A 209 -4.04 -5.48 -8.17
N ILE A 210 -4.04 -6.44 -7.24
CA ILE A 210 -4.41 -7.83 -7.48
C ILE A 210 -5.92 -7.94 -7.37
N ASP A 211 -6.58 -8.46 -8.42
CA ASP A 211 -8.04 -8.44 -8.52
C ASP A 211 -8.74 -9.36 -7.51
N ASP A 212 -8.12 -10.50 -7.19
CA ASP A 212 -8.71 -11.51 -6.29
C ASP A 212 -7.59 -12.16 -5.45
N PRO A 213 -7.07 -11.43 -4.45
CA PRO A 213 -5.97 -11.91 -3.62
C PRO A 213 -6.48 -12.96 -2.63
N ASP A 214 -5.84 -14.12 -2.59
CA ASP A 214 -6.13 -15.15 -1.61
C ASP A 214 -5.39 -14.94 -0.27
N GLU A 215 -5.74 -15.74 0.74
CA GLU A 215 -5.14 -15.66 2.09
C GLU A 215 -3.67 -16.09 2.09
N ASN A 216 -3.23 -16.92 1.12
CA ASN A 216 -1.84 -17.41 1.04
C ASN A 216 -0.89 -16.37 0.44
N LEU A 217 -1.43 -15.28 -0.06
CA LEU A 217 -0.66 -14.19 -0.64
C LEU A 217 -0.15 -13.26 0.47
N HIS A 218 1.05 -13.52 0.97
CA HIS A 218 1.62 -12.74 2.08
C HIS A 218 2.30 -11.45 1.59
N ALA A 219 2.09 -10.36 2.33
CA ALA A 219 2.87 -9.13 2.14
C ALA A 219 4.37 -9.40 2.39
N GLY A 220 5.24 -8.70 1.66
CA GLY A 220 6.68 -8.93 1.71
C GLY A 220 7.18 -10.01 0.75
N THR A 221 6.30 -10.80 0.12
CA THR A 221 6.69 -11.82 -0.87
C THR A 221 7.07 -11.15 -2.20
N SER A 222 8.13 -11.67 -2.83
CA SER A 222 8.54 -11.24 -4.17
C SER A 222 7.55 -11.71 -5.22
N ALA A 223 7.28 -10.87 -6.20
CA ALA A 223 6.39 -11.17 -7.30
C ALA A 223 6.93 -10.62 -8.62
N ASP A 224 6.69 -11.36 -9.69
CA ASP A 224 7.01 -11.01 -11.05
C ASP A 224 5.76 -10.59 -11.82
N VAL A 225 5.78 -9.41 -12.40
CA VAL A 225 4.67 -8.81 -13.16
C VAL A 225 4.98 -8.85 -14.65
N ARG A 226 4.00 -9.29 -15.45
CA ARG A 226 4.02 -9.29 -16.92
C ARG A 226 2.76 -8.62 -17.47
N PHE A 227 2.92 -7.86 -18.53
CA PHE A 227 1.84 -7.14 -19.21
C PHE A 227 1.41 -7.81 -20.51
#